data_c1796775c71d7cbb322cb45d59a2da9d
#
_entry.id   c1796775c71d7cbb322cb45d59a2da9d
#
_cell.length_a   1.000
_cell.length_b   1.000
_cell.length_c   1.000
_cell.angle_alpha   90.00
_cell.angle_beta   90.00
_cell.angle_gamma   90.00
#
_symmetry.space_group_name_H-M   'P 1'
#
loop_
_entity.id
_entity.type
_entity.pdbx_description
1 polymer ?
#
loop_
_entity_poly.entity_id
_entity_poly.type
_entity_poly.pdbx_seq_one_letter_code
_entity_poly.pdbx_strand_id
1 'polypeptide(L)'
;RLKGTFFKDLPKDYVFENQTSKGWQNLINFKLPPSNAMVVSDKYLFSNEENGQIVGKSNIISLIDAFLPASINVPYHITIISDDNPEGKTKSKAWCEKLVGELKVEIAALRPYQLVIEIVFAQTIHKRKLLLNYLNATTDKGFTVFKAIDSKTVRDDNDFRCDRVFNRVDLQEGDTDYLIAEKILIQLKQKCISVKDFINNAGETTNYRILGDCNADKSINNRLLNDV
;
A
#
# COMPACT_ATOMS: atom_id res chain seq x y z
N ARG A 1 -29.40 -0.91 3.50
CA ARG A 1 -28.76 -0.77 2.19
C ARG A 1 -27.26 -0.63 2.43
N LEU A 2 -26.46 -1.62 2.08
CA LEU A 2 -25.02 -1.54 2.15
C LEU A 2 -24.55 -0.55 1.08
N LYS A 3 -24.11 0.64 1.50
CA LYS A 3 -23.45 1.56 0.59
C LYS A 3 -22.09 0.96 0.26
N GLY A 4 -21.77 0.77 -1.03
CA GLY A 4 -20.51 0.19 -1.50
C GLY A 4 -19.31 1.12 -1.35
N THR A 5 -19.55 2.43 -1.25
CA THR A 5 -18.51 3.47 -1.27
C THR A 5 -18.43 4.18 0.07
N PHE A 6 -17.21 4.34 0.57
CA PHE A 6 -16.84 5.25 1.64
C PHE A 6 -16.00 6.38 1.04
N PHE A 7 -16.34 7.62 1.35
CA PHE A 7 -15.59 8.80 0.94
C PHE A 7 -15.35 9.72 2.13
N LYS A 8 -14.14 10.27 2.24
CA LYS A 8 -13.78 11.25 3.25
C LYS A 8 -12.88 12.30 2.63
N ASP A 9 -13.30 13.56 2.69
CA ASP A 9 -12.49 14.73 2.44
C ASP A 9 -11.60 14.99 3.67
N LEU A 10 -10.33 15.26 3.42
CA LEU A 10 -9.28 15.41 4.41
C LEU A 10 -8.56 16.74 4.21
N PRO A 11 -9.13 17.86 4.70
CA PRO A 11 -8.49 19.16 4.55
C PRO A 11 -7.18 19.22 5.34
N LYS A 12 -6.24 19.99 4.82
CA LYS A 12 -4.95 20.25 5.48
C LYS A 12 -5.17 20.74 6.91
N ASP A 13 -4.29 20.31 7.80
CA ASP A 13 -4.30 20.63 9.23
C ASP A 13 -5.56 20.19 9.99
N TYR A 14 -6.44 19.38 9.36
CA TYR A 14 -7.54 18.74 10.08
C TYR A 14 -6.99 17.81 11.17
N VAL A 15 -7.46 17.95 12.38
CA VAL A 15 -7.04 17.15 13.55
C VAL A 15 -8.17 16.18 13.93
N PHE A 16 -7.84 14.91 14.02
CA PHE A 16 -8.76 13.91 14.54
C PHE A 16 -8.76 13.94 16.07
N GLU A 17 -9.85 14.34 16.70
CA GLU A 17 -9.94 14.59 18.14
C GLU A 17 -10.03 13.35 19.01
N ASN A 18 -10.58 12.25 18.57
CA ASN A 18 -10.80 11.02 19.36
C ASN A 18 -9.70 9.99 19.23
N GLN A 19 -9.00 9.63 20.33
CA GLN A 19 -7.60 9.48 20.14
C GLN A 19 -6.90 8.38 20.92
N THR A 20 -7.58 7.30 21.13
CA THR A 20 -6.95 5.98 21.38
C THR A 20 -6.37 5.37 20.12
N SER A 21 -6.85 5.76 18.94
CA SER A 21 -6.45 5.26 17.63
C SER A 21 -5.43 6.17 16.96
N LYS A 22 -4.57 5.64 16.10
CA LYS A 22 -3.53 6.38 15.39
C LYS A 22 -3.81 6.44 13.89
N GLY A 23 -3.66 7.62 13.31
CA GLY A 23 -3.66 7.83 11.87
C GLY A 23 -4.86 7.20 11.16
N TRP A 24 -4.60 6.23 10.31
CA TRP A 24 -5.61 5.57 9.48
C TRP A 24 -6.71 4.84 10.24
N GLN A 25 -6.47 4.40 11.48
CA GLN A 25 -7.50 3.78 12.31
C GLN A 25 -8.62 4.76 12.68
N ASN A 26 -8.33 6.05 12.75
CA ASN A 26 -9.35 7.09 12.96
C ASN A 26 -10.24 7.26 11.74
N LEU A 27 -9.69 7.03 10.56
CA LEU A 27 -10.39 7.19 9.28
C LEU A 27 -11.24 5.95 8.94
N ILE A 28 -10.71 4.75 9.21
CA ILE A 28 -11.37 3.49 8.86
C ILE A 28 -12.30 3.07 9.99
N ASN A 29 -13.50 3.64 10.01
CA ASN A 29 -14.53 3.41 11.04
C ASN A 29 -15.70 2.54 10.55
N PHE A 30 -15.52 1.78 9.49
CA PHE A 30 -16.51 0.90 8.91
C PHE A 30 -16.06 -0.57 8.93
N LYS A 31 -17.03 -1.49 8.89
CA LYS A 31 -16.73 -2.93 8.88
C LYS A 31 -16.03 -3.31 7.58
N LEU A 32 -14.80 -3.78 7.72
CA LEU A 32 -14.02 -4.28 6.60
C LEU A 32 -14.54 -5.67 6.16
N PRO A 33 -14.55 -5.96 4.85
CA PRO A 33 -14.75 -7.32 4.36
C PRO A 33 -13.54 -8.19 4.71
N PRO A 34 -13.72 -9.52 4.76
CA PRO A 34 -12.59 -10.43 5.00
C PRO A 34 -11.53 -10.28 3.92
N SER A 35 -10.27 -10.31 4.34
CA SER A 35 -9.13 -10.28 3.43
C SER A 35 -7.97 -11.10 3.97
N ASN A 36 -7.12 -11.58 3.08
CA ASN A 36 -5.87 -12.28 3.40
C ASN A 36 -4.70 -11.80 2.54
N ALA A 37 -4.91 -10.73 1.77
CA ALA A 37 -3.88 -10.08 1.00
C ALA A 37 -4.21 -8.60 0.76
N MET A 38 -3.16 -7.81 0.59
CA MET A 38 -3.17 -6.37 0.36
C MET A 38 -2.08 -5.99 -0.63
N VAL A 39 -2.40 -5.06 -1.53
CA VAL A 39 -1.43 -4.42 -2.43
C VAL A 39 -1.59 -2.92 -2.29
N VAL A 40 -0.50 -2.24 -1.93
CA VAL A 40 -0.42 -0.77 -1.85
C VAL A 40 0.50 -0.28 -2.96
N SER A 41 0.03 0.65 -3.77
CA SER A 41 0.83 1.32 -4.81
C SER A 41 0.79 2.82 -4.59
N ASP A 42 1.95 3.44 -4.35
CA ASP A 42 2.11 4.89 -4.23
C ASP A 42 3.53 5.29 -4.60
N LYS A 43 3.67 6.08 -5.68
CA LYS A 43 4.97 6.54 -6.18
C LYS A 43 5.79 7.27 -5.13
N TYR A 44 5.15 8.16 -4.36
CA TYR A 44 5.82 9.10 -3.47
C TYR A 44 5.81 8.66 -2.00
N LEU A 45 5.48 7.40 -1.72
CA LEU A 45 5.28 6.91 -0.36
C LEU A 45 6.49 7.20 0.56
N PHE A 46 7.71 7.07 0.04
CA PHE A 46 8.94 7.23 0.82
C PHE A 46 9.78 8.46 0.43
N SER A 47 9.21 9.43 -0.29
CA SER A 47 9.94 10.61 -0.77
C SER A 47 10.05 11.72 0.26
N ASN A 48 9.08 11.86 1.14
CA ASN A 48 8.98 12.99 2.05
C ASN A 48 9.56 12.68 3.43
N GLU A 49 10.36 13.61 3.94
CA GLU A 49 10.94 13.58 5.28
C GLU A 49 10.47 14.80 6.08
N GLU A 50 10.09 14.60 7.35
CA GLU A 50 9.77 15.64 8.31
C GLU A 50 10.54 15.35 9.61
N ASN A 51 11.31 16.32 10.07
CA ASN A 51 12.14 16.20 11.29
C ASN A 51 13.05 14.95 11.29
N GLY A 52 13.62 14.61 10.12
CA GLY A 52 14.47 13.45 9.95
C GLY A 52 13.73 12.09 9.91
N GLN A 53 12.41 12.11 9.82
CA GLN A 53 11.58 10.91 9.72
C GLN A 53 10.93 10.82 8.34
N ILE A 54 10.94 9.63 7.77
CA ILE A 54 10.22 9.33 6.52
C ILE A 54 8.72 9.30 6.83
N VAL A 55 7.98 10.32 6.37
CA VAL A 55 6.53 10.46 6.62
C VAL A 55 5.75 9.22 6.16
N GLY A 56 6.12 8.69 5.00
CA GLY A 56 5.48 7.51 4.43
C GLY A 56 5.65 6.25 5.27
N LYS A 57 6.74 6.12 6.04
CA LYS A 57 6.97 4.96 6.92
C LYS A 57 5.88 4.84 7.99
N SER A 58 5.64 5.91 8.75
CA SER A 58 4.60 5.91 9.79
C SER A 58 3.19 5.77 9.20
N ASN A 59 2.95 6.40 8.04
CA ASN A 59 1.67 6.33 7.36
C ASN A 59 1.35 4.94 6.84
N ILE A 60 2.30 4.23 6.21
CA ILE A 60 2.06 2.88 5.69
C ILE A 60 1.85 1.85 6.82
N ILE A 61 2.58 1.95 7.92
CA ILE A 61 2.39 1.09 9.08
C ILE A 61 0.98 1.28 9.66
N SER A 62 0.56 2.52 9.87
CA SER A 62 -0.78 2.86 10.36
C SER A 62 -1.89 2.44 9.37
N LEU A 63 -1.66 2.58 8.06
CA LEU A 63 -2.58 2.12 7.02
C LEU A 63 -2.76 0.60 7.09
N ILE A 64 -1.66 -0.14 7.11
CA ILE A 64 -1.68 -1.60 7.20
C ILE A 64 -2.43 -2.03 8.47
N ASP A 65 -2.09 -1.46 9.63
CA ASP A 65 -2.75 -1.77 10.90
C ASP A 65 -4.27 -1.55 10.85
N ALA A 66 -4.72 -0.48 10.20
CA ALA A 66 -6.15 -0.16 10.06
C ALA A 66 -6.92 -1.17 9.19
N PHE A 67 -6.25 -1.84 8.25
CA PHE A 67 -6.89 -2.78 7.33
C PHE A 67 -6.64 -4.26 7.66
N LEU A 68 -5.69 -4.58 8.54
CA LEU A 68 -5.43 -5.95 8.95
C LEU A 68 -6.58 -6.51 9.81
N PRO A 69 -7.06 -7.73 9.52
CA PRO A 69 -8.03 -8.41 10.38
C PRO A 69 -7.45 -8.65 11.78
N ALA A 70 -8.33 -8.71 12.79
CA ALA A 70 -7.90 -9.00 14.16
C ALA A 70 -7.31 -10.42 14.30
N SER A 71 -7.84 -11.38 13.54
CA SER A 71 -7.37 -12.76 13.51
C SER A 71 -7.60 -13.38 12.14
N ILE A 72 -6.71 -14.29 11.74
CA ILE A 72 -6.79 -15.08 10.51
C ILE A 72 -5.96 -16.36 10.67
N ASN A 73 -6.38 -17.44 10.01
CA ASN A 73 -5.74 -18.76 10.12
C ASN A 73 -4.78 -19.10 8.97
N VAL A 74 -4.54 -18.13 8.08
CA VAL A 74 -3.64 -18.27 6.93
C VAL A 74 -2.68 -17.09 6.89
N PRO A 75 -1.51 -17.19 6.25
CA PRO A 75 -0.62 -16.06 6.08
C PRO A 75 -1.32 -14.88 5.38
N TYR A 76 -1.08 -13.67 5.86
CA TYR A 76 -1.56 -12.45 5.21
C TYR A 76 -0.44 -11.84 4.37
N HIS A 77 -0.70 -11.64 3.08
CA HIS A 77 0.28 -11.12 2.14
C HIS A 77 0.15 -9.62 1.96
N ILE A 78 1.28 -8.91 2.05
CA ILE A 78 1.35 -7.46 1.91
C ILE A 78 2.42 -7.13 0.87
N THR A 79 2.02 -6.47 -0.24
CA THR A 79 2.96 -5.92 -1.22
C THR A 79 2.86 -4.41 -1.24
N ILE A 80 3.98 -3.73 -1.04
CA ILE A 80 4.10 -2.28 -1.19
C ILE A 80 4.89 -2.00 -2.46
N ILE A 81 4.31 -1.23 -3.38
CA ILE A 81 4.94 -0.85 -4.64
C ILE A 81 5.17 0.66 -4.61
N SER A 82 6.42 1.10 -4.63
CA SER A 82 6.81 2.50 -4.58
C SER A 82 7.97 2.79 -5.52
N ASP A 83 8.23 4.06 -5.79
CA ASP A 83 9.37 4.48 -6.61
C ASP A 83 10.61 4.70 -5.72
N ASP A 84 11.77 4.29 -6.18
CA ASP A 84 13.07 4.59 -5.54
C ASP A 84 13.67 5.92 -6.04
N ASN A 85 13.05 6.54 -7.04
CA ASN A 85 13.54 7.76 -7.68
C ASN A 85 12.40 8.75 -7.98
N PRO A 86 11.50 9.05 -7.03
CA PRO A 86 10.30 9.84 -7.32
C PRO A 86 10.57 11.29 -7.74
N GLU A 87 11.76 11.83 -7.37
CA GLU A 87 12.16 13.21 -7.62
C GLU A 87 13.48 13.32 -8.41
N GLY A 88 13.84 12.28 -9.15
CA GLY A 88 15.09 12.23 -9.92
C GLY A 88 16.33 11.92 -9.07
N LYS A 89 16.16 11.48 -7.80
CA LYS A 89 17.24 11.10 -6.88
C LYS A 89 17.06 9.65 -6.45
N THR A 90 17.68 8.74 -7.19
CA THR A 90 17.62 7.30 -6.86
C THR A 90 18.19 7.04 -5.47
N LYS A 91 17.41 6.35 -4.65
CA LYS A 91 17.85 5.94 -3.31
C LYS A 91 18.90 4.83 -3.42
N SER A 92 19.87 4.84 -2.49
CA SER A 92 20.90 3.80 -2.47
C SER A 92 20.34 2.44 -2.05
N LYS A 93 21.02 1.37 -2.46
CA LYS A 93 20.71 0.01 -2.01
C LYS A 93 20.64 -0.09 -0.48
N ALA A 94 21.63 0.44 0.21
CA ALA A 94 21.69 0.41 1.68
C ALA A 94 20.49 1.13 2.31
N TRP A 95 20.01 2.22 1.71
CA TRP A 95 18.83 2.92 2.16
C TRP A 95 17.57 2.05 1.97
N CYS A 96 17.40 1.42 0.81
CA CYS A 96 16.26 0.55 0.54
C CYS A 96 16.24 -0.66 1.49
N GLU A 97 17.38 -1.33 1.67
CA GLU A 97 17.50 -2.49 2.57
C GLU A 97 17.21 -2.12 4.03
N LYS A 98 17.72 -0.99 4.50
CA LYS A 98 17.45 -0.47 5.85
C LYS A 98 15.96 -0.19 6.04
N LEU A 99 15.34 0.55 5.11
CA LEU A 99 13.90 0.86 5.17
C LEU A 99 13.05 -0.39 5.22
N VAL A 100 13.33 -1.35 4.35
CA VAL A 100 12.58 -2.61 4.29
C VAL A 100 12.77 -3.42 5.56
N GLY A 101 13.99 -3.50 6.09
CA GLY A 101 14.27 -4.18 7.36
C GLY A 101 13.47 -3.60 8.53
N GLU A 102 13.46 -2.28 8.66
CA GLU A 102 12.69 -1.57 9.68
C GLU A 102 11.17 -1.78 9.52
N LEU A 103 10.64 -1.62 8.29
CA LEU A 103 9.21 -1.83 8.02
C LEU A 103 8.76 -3.25 8.32
N LYS A 104 9.56 -4.26 7.96
CA LYS A 104 9.23 -5.67 8.27
C LYS A 104 9.10 -5.91 9.76
N VAL A 105 10.03 -5.41 10.57
CA VAL A 105 9.98 -5.56 12.02
C VAL A 105 8.74 -4.91 12.60
N GLU A 106 8.46 -3.66 12.22
CA GLU A 106 7.33 -2.91 12.75
C GLU A 106 5.98 -3.47 12.31
N ILE A 107 5.86 -3.87 11.03
CA ILE A 107 4.61 -4.45 10.50
C ILE A 107 4.37 -5.84 11.09
N ALA A 108 5.41 -6.68 11.21
CA ALA A 108 5.28 -8.01 11.80
C ALA A 108 4.79 -7.96 13.26
N ALA A 109 5.10 -6.91 13.99
CA ALA A 109 4.64 -6.71 15.37
C ALA A 109 3.15 -6.33 15.50
N LEU A 110 2.46 -5.98 14.40
CA LEU A 110 1.07 -5.52 14.44
C LEU A 110 0.07 -6.64 14.78
N ARG A 111 0.40 -7.89 14.43
CA ARG A 111 -0.51 -9.04 14.60
C ARG A 111 0.25 -10.30 15.00
N PRO A 112 -0.40 -11.21 15.74
CA PRO A 112 0.24 -12.46 16.18
C PRO A 112 0.30 -13.55 15.09
N TYR A 113 -0.35 -13.34 13.95
CA TYR A 113 -0.32 -14.29 12.84
C TYR A 113 0.75 -13.91 11.80
N GLN A 114 1.07 -14.86 10.92
CA GLN A 114 2.11 -14.67 9.92
C GLN A 114 1.75 -13.56 8.93
N LEU A 115 2.63 -12.56 8.81
CA LEU A 115 2.60 -11.53 7.77
C LEU A 115 3.74 -11.79 6.78
N VAL A 116 3.42 -11.87 5.49
CA VAL A 116 4.35 -12.00 4.37
C VAL A 116 4.47 -10.63 3.73
N ILE A 117 5.63 -9.99 3.89
CA ILE A 117 5.82 -8.58 3.55
C ILE A 117 6.87 -8.44 2.48
N GLU A 118 6.50 -7.88 1.34
CA GLU A 118 7.40 -7.59 0.23
C GLU A 118 7.25 -6.15 -0.25
N ILE A 119 8.35 -5.57 -0.68
CA ILE A 119 8.40 -4.19 -1.20
C ILE A 119 9.06 -4.22 -2.56
N VAL A 120 8.40 -3.57 -3.53
CA VAL A 120 8.85 -3.45 -4.91
C VAL A 120 9.16 -1.99 -5.20
N PHE A 121 10.40 -1.69 -5.55
CA PHE A 121 10.82 -0.38 -6.00
C PHE A 121 10.76 -0.32 -7.53
N ALA A 122 9.63 0.17 -8.04
CA ALA A 122 9.34 0.25 -9.46
C ALA A 122 9.27 1.71 -9.91
N GLN A 123 9.99 2.07 -10.96
CA GLN A 123 9.91 3.39 -11.58
C GLN A 123 8.59 3.57 -12.32
N THR A 124 8.17 4.82 -12.51
CA THR A 124 6.99 5.17 -13.33
C THR A 124 5.65 4.63 -12.84
N ILE A 125 5.49 4.44 -11.55
CA ILE A 125 4.17 4.15 -10.96
C ILE A 125 3.43 5.47 -10.75
N HIS A 126 2.26 5.62 -11.37
CA HIS A 126 1.41 6.80 -11.16
C HIS A 126 0.10 6.50 -10.42
N LYS A 127 -0.19 5.22 -10.16
CA LYS A 127 -1.44 4.82 -9.51
C LYS A 127 -1.27 4.79 -7.99
N ARG A 128 -2.10 5.54 -7.29
CA ARG A 128 -2.24 5.51 -5.84
C ARG A 128 -3.41 4.63 -5.48
N LYS A 129 -3.13 3.36 -5.23
CA LYS A 129 -4.13 2.31 -5.02
C LYS A 129 -3.82 1.47 -3.81
N LEU A 130 -4.87 1.17 -3.06
CA LEU A 130 -4.88 0.12 -2.06
C LEU A 130 -5.93 -0.90 -2.49
N LEU A 131 -5.50 -2.13 -2.70
CA LEU A 131 -6.37 -3.24 -3.08
C LEU A 131 -6.30 -4.34 -2.02
N LEU A 132 -7.46 -4.82 -1.62
CA LEU A 132 -7.65 -6.03 -0.83
C LEU A 132 -8.57 -6.96 -1.62
N ASN A 133 -8.79 -8.19 -1.12
CA ASN A 133 -9.64 -9.17 -1.82
C ASN A 133 -11.00 -8.58 -2.27
N TYR A 134 -11.59 -7.69 -1.49
CA TYR A 134 -12.92 -7.13 -1.75
C TYR A 134 -13.00 -5.61 -1.57
N LEU A 135 -11.86 -4.93 -1.61
CA LEU A 135 -11.79 -3.47 -1.53
C LEU A 135 -10.84 -2.90 -2.58
N ASN A 136 -11.22 -1.75 -3.13
CA ASN A 136 -10.38 -0.89 -3.93
C ASN A 136 -10.43 0.51 -3.33
N ALA A 137 -9.30 1.02 -2.87
CA ALA A 137 -9.22 2.36 -2.32
C ALA A 137 -8.21 3.23 -3.07
N THR A 138 -8.43 4.52 -3.02
CA THR A 138 -7.61 5.53 -3.71
C THR A 138 -7.57 6.82 -2.92
N THR A 139 -6.49 7.55 -3.09
CA THR A 139 -6.33 8.93 -2.63
C THR A 139 -5.88 9.79 -3.81
N ASP A 140 -6.11 11.09 -3.76
CA ASP A 140 -5.64 12.01 -4.81
C ASP A 140 -4.15 12.34 -4.66
N LYS A 141 -3.65 12.52 -3.42
CA LYS A 141 -2.25 12.89 -3.15
C LYS A 141 -1.37 11.78 -2.54
N GLY A 142 -1.90 10.57 -2.45
CA GLY A 142 -1.17 9.41 -1.91
C GLY A 142 -1.51 9.08 -0.45
N PHE A 143 -0.86 8.02 0.05
CA PHE A 143 -1.15 7.45 1.36
C PHE A 143 -0.36 8.09 2.51
N THR A 144 0.45 9.13 2.24
CA THR A 144 1.13 9.93 3.26
C THR A 144 0.21 11.04 3.80
N VAL A 145 -0.93 10.63 4.34
CA VAL A 145 -2.03 11.54 4.74
C VAL A 145 -1.71 12.30 6.03
N PHE A 146 -1.05 11.66 6.99
CA PHE A 146 -0.81 12.22 8.31
C PHE A 146 0.61 12.74 8.46
N LYS A 147 0.79 13.76 9.30
CA LYS A 147 2.12 14.25 9.68
C LYS A 147 2.91 13.15 10.43
N ALA A 148 4.22 13.08 10.19
CA ALA A 148 5.06 12.05 10.80
C ALA A 148 5.13 12.17 12.34
N ILE A 149 4.99 13.38 12.86
CA ILE A 149 5.19 13.68 14.30
C ILE A 149 3.99 13.31 15.15
N ASP A 150 2.76 13.38 14.64
CA ASP A 150 1.59 13.20 15.49
C ASP A 150 0.54 12.21 14.95
N SER A 151 0.63 11.75 13.74
CA SER A 151 -0.31 10.82 13.10
C SER A 151 -1.82 11.12 13.32
N LYS A 152 -2.16 12.31 13.78
CA LYS A 152 -3.53 12.79 14.04
C LYS A 152 -3.90 13.95 13.14
N THR A 153 -2.90 14.72 12.71
CA THR A 153 -3.07 15.89 11.88
C THR A 153 -2.86 15.54 10.43
N VAL A 154 -3.82 15.92 9.59
CA VAL A 154 -3.72 15.78 8.13
C VAL A 154 -2.63 16.72 7.63
N ARG A 155 -1.73 16.17 6.80
CA ARG A 155 -0.54 16.88 6.32
C ARG A 155 -0.85 17.89 5.24
N ASP A 156 -1.59 17.45 4.23
CA ASP A 156 -1.97 18.23 3.05
C ASP A 156 -3.41 17.90 2.66
N ASP A 157 -4.10 18.81 1.97
CA ASP A 157 -5.41 18.51 1.41
C ASP A 157 -5.37 17.20 0.64
N ASN A 158 -6.27 16.31 0.95
CA ASN A 158 -6.34 14.98 0.35
C ASN A 158 -7.78 14.49 0.34
N ASP A 159 -8.08 13.49 -0.43
CA ASP A 159 -9.29 12.71 -0.30
C ASP A 159 -8.97 11.23 -0.08
N PHE A 160 -9.92 10.52 0.47
CA PHE A 160 -9.86 9.06 0.56
C PHE A 160 -11.18 8.48 0.11
N ARG A 161 -11.10 7.66 -0.91
CA ARG A 161 -12.23 6.89 -1.41
C ARG A 161 -11.93 5.40 -1.28
N CYS A 162 -12.89 4.66 -0.75
CA CYS A 162 -12.82 3.22 -0.61
C CYS A 162 -14.12 2.58 -1.09
N ASP A 163 -14.04 1.76 -2.12
CA ASP A 163 -15.14 1.04 -2.71
C ASP A 163 -15.05 -0.44 -2.39
N ARG A 164 -16.17 -1.06 -2.00
CA ARG A 164 -16.27 -2.51 -1.93
C ARG A 164 -16.41 -3.06 -3.33
N VAL A 165 -15.59 -4.05 -3.64
CA VAL A 165 -15.63 -4.74 -4.93
C VAL A 165 -16.78 -5.75 -4.91
N PHE A 166 -17.83 -5.42 -5.62
CA PHE A 166 -18.96 -6.31 -5.88
C PHE A 166 -19.06 -6.58 -7.38
N ASN A 167 -19.79 -7.59 -7.75
CA ASN A 167 -20.12 -7.85 -9.17
C ASN A 167 -21.27 -6.90 -9.62
N ARG A 168 -21.05 -5.62 -9.46
CA ARG A 168 -21.98 -4.53 -9.83
C ARG A 168 -21.46 -3.90 -11.12
N VAL A 169 -22.32 -3.77 -12.12
CA VAL A 169 -21.98 -3.08 -13.37
C VAL A 169 -21.89 -1.60 -13.13
N ASP A 170 -20.78 -1.00 -13.52
CA ASP A 170 -20.66 0.44 -13.68
C ASP A 170 -21.38 0.85 -14.96
N LEU A 171 -22.45 1.64 -14.79
CA LEU A 171 -23.29 2.06 -15.91
C LEU A 171 -22.58 3.00 -16.90
N GLN A 172 -21.50 3.66 -16.49
CA GLN A 172 -20.74 4.56 -17.34
C GLN A 172 -19.65 3.84 -18.11
N GLU A 173 -18.94 2.89 -17.46
CA GLU A 173 -17.81 2.19 -18.06
C GLU A 173 -18.20 0.82 -18.66
N GLY A 174 -19.37 0.30 -18.29
CA GLY A 174 -19.83 -1.03 -18.73
C GLY A 174 -19.11 -2.21 -18.07
N ASP A 175 -18.12 -1.93 -17.21
CA ASP A 175 -17.37 -2.92 -16.47
C ASP A 175 -17.96 -3.14 -15.07
N THR A 176 -17.78 -4.33 -14.53
CA THR A 176 -18.10 -4.58 -13.12
C THR A 176 -16.99 -4.02 -12.20
N ASP A 177 -17.33 -3.70 -10.95
CA ASP A 177 -16.33 -3.31 -9.93
C ASP A 177 -15.20 -4.35 -9.83
N TYR A 178 -15.50 -5.63 -10.01
CA TYR A 178 -14.54 -6.72 -10.03
C TYR A 178 -13.56 -6.60 -11.20
N LEU A 179 -14.06 -6.43 -12.42
CA LEU A 179 -13.22 -6.30 -13.62
C LEU A 179 -12.31 -5.06 -13.55
N ILE A 180 -12.80 -3.96 -12.98
CA ILE A 180 -11.99 -2.76 -12.77
C ILE A 180 -10.83 -3.05 -11.80
N ALA A 181 -11.11 -3.71 -10.66
CA ALA A 181 -10.09 -4.09 -9.69
C ALA A 181 -9.08 -5.08 -10.30
N GLU A 182 -9.54 -6.08 -11.03
CA GLU A 182 -8.71 -7.06 -11.75
C GLU A 182 -7.77 -6.39 -12.75
N LYS A 183 -8.28 -5.48 -13.60
CA LYS A 183 -7.45 -4.70 -14.53
C LYS A 183 -6.35 -3.91 -13.82
N ILE A 184 -6.64 -3.34 -12.65
CA ILE A 184 -5.64 -2.63 -11.86
C ILE A 184 -4.59 -3.61 -11.32
N LEU A 185 -4.99 -4.76 -10.79
CA LEU A 185 -4.07 -5.79 -10.29
C LEU A 185 -3.15 -6.31 -11.40
N ILE A 186 -3.69 -6.59 -12.59
CA ILE A 186 -2.91 -7.00 -13.77
C ILE A 186 -1.85 -5.95 -14.11
N GLN A 187 -2.21 -4.65 -14.11
CA GLN A 187 -1.24 -3.58 -14.38
C GLN A 187 -0.14 -3.50 -13.31
N LEU A 188 -0.48 -3.71 -12.04
CA LEU A 188 0.50 -3.72 -10.95
C LEU A 188 1.41 -4.95 -11.02
N LYS A 189 0.85 -6.14 -11.33
CA LYS A 189 1.60 -7.36 -11.61
C LYS A 189 2.63 -7.16 -12.72
N GLN A 190 2.23 -6.54 -13.84
CA GLN A 190 3.14 -6.25 -14.96
C GLN A 190 4.30 -5.32 -14.53
N LYS A 191 4.06 -4.37 -13.64
CA LYS A 191 5.13 -3.55 -13.07
C LYS A 191 6.13 -4.38 -12.26
N CYS A 192 5.65 -5.30 -11.43
CA CYS A 192 6.51 -6.19 -10.66
C CYS A 192 7.33 -7.13 -11.56
N ILE A 193 6.72 -7.67 -12.62
CA ILE A 193 7.41 -8.48 -13.63
C ILE A 193 8.48 -7.65 -14.33
N SER A 194 8.17 -6.42 -14.77
CA SER A 194 9.14 -5.54 -15.43
C SER A 194 10.34 -5.23 -14.55
N VAL A 195 10.15 -5.09 -13.23
CA VAL A 195 11.25 -4.89 -12.27
C VAL A 195 12.12 -6.14 -12.20
N LYS A 196 11.52 -7.33 -12.11
CA LYS A 196 12.24 -8.61 -12.09
C LYS A 196 13.06 -8.80 -13.38
N ASP A 197 12.43 -8.54 -14.53
CA ASP A 197 13.08 -8.68 -15.83
C ASP A 197 14.25 -7.67 -16.00
N PHE A 198 14.05 -6.42 -15.54
CA PHE A 198 15.12 -5.42 -15.51
C PHE A 198 16.32 -5.92 -14.72
N ILE A 199 16.12 -6.47 -13.53
CA ILE A 199 17.16 -7.00 -12.67
C ILE A 199 17.90 -8.15 -13.36
N ASN A 200 17.16 -9.11 -13.93
CA ASN A 200 17.73 -10.27 -14.62
C ASN A 200 18.57 -9.83 -15.83
N ASN A 201 18.08 -8.86 -16.61
CA ASN A 201 18.76 -8.37 -17.82
C ASN A 201 19.94 -7.42 -17.53
N ALA A 202 19.85 -6.65 -16.46
CA ALA A 202 20.92 -5.73 -16.06
C ALA A 202 22.12 -6.43 -15.40
N GLY A 203 21.97 -7.72 -15.05
CA GLY A 203 23.00 -8.46 -14.33
C GLY A 203 23.25 -7.93 -12.92
N GLU A 204 22.25 -7.29 -12.31
CA GLU A 204 22.33 -6.82 -10.92
C GLU A 204 22.53 -8.01 -9.99
N THR A 205 23.74 -8.16 -9.47
CA THR A 205 24.10 -9.24 -8.54
C THR A 205 23.45 -9.09 -7.18
N THR A 206 22.99 -7.88 -6.86
CA THR A 206 22.32 -7.56 -5.60
C THR A 206 21.03 -6.83 -5.89
N ASN A 207 19.96 -7.58 -5.93
CA ASN A 207 18.64 -7.09 -6.22
C ASN A 207 18.04 -6.38 -5.01
N TYR A 208 18.11 -5.06 -4.98
CA TYR A 208 17.48 -4.23 -3.95
C TYR A 208 16.11 -3.66 -4.35
N ARG A 209 15.62 -4.00 -5.54
CA ARG A 209 14.35 -3.49 -6.07
C ARG A 209 13.14 -4.34 -5.69
N ILE A 210 13.36 -5.61 -5.36
CA ILE A 210 12.35 -6.49 -4.79
C ILE A 210 12.93 -7.09 -3.51
N LEU A 211 12.42 -6.64 -2.38
CA LEU A 211 12.94 -6.96 -1.06
C LEU A 211 11.83 -7.50 -0.15
N GLY A 212 12.25 -8.19 0.92
CA GLY A 212 11.34 -8.78 1.89
C GLY A 212 11.09 -10.25 1.62
N ASP A 213 9.84 -10.69 1.79
CA ASP A 213 9.42 -12.10 1.73
C ASP A 213 8.99 -12.53 0.32
N CYS A 214 9.62 -11.97 -0.71
CA CYS A 214 9.44 -12.40 -2.10
C CYS A 214 10.00 -13.81 -2.32
N ASN A 215 9.60 -14.45 -3.44
CA ASN A 215 10.12 -15.75 -3.81
C ASN A 215 11.65 -15.74 -4.02
N ALA A 216 12.29 -16.90 -3.98
CA ALA A 216 13.73 -17.03 -4.16
C ALA A 216 14.22 -16.50 -5.51
N ASP A 217 13.41 -16.63 -6.55
CA ASP A 217 13.68 -16.11 -7.89
C ASP A 217 13.35 -14.62 -8.04
N LYS A 218 13.06 -13.93 -6.93
CA LYS A 218 12.65 -12.51 -6.89
C LYS A 218 11.32 -12.22 -7.57
N SER A 219 10.48 -13.22 -7.80
CA SER A 219 9.08 -12.99 -8.15
C SER A 219 8.24 -12.64 -6.91
N ILE A 220 7.11 -12.01 -7.16
CA ILE A 220 6.16 -11.61 -6.14
C ILE A 220 5.49 -12.83 -5.51
N ASN A 221 5.36 -12.84 -4.19
CA ASN A 221 4.72 -13.90 -3.42
C ASN A 221 3.25 -13.57 -3.07
N ASN A 222 2.77 -12.37 -3.39
CA ASN A 222 1.41 -11.97 -3.05
C ASN A 222 0.36 -12.70 -3.87
N ARG A 223 -0.57 -13.36 -3.19
CA ARG A 223 -1.63 -14.14 -3.86
C ARG A 223 -2.57 -13.29 -4.71
N LEU A 224 -2.91 -12.05 -4.31
CA LEU A 224 -3.73 -11.17 -5.13
C LEU A 224 -3.10 -10.84 -6.48
N LEU A 225 -1.77 -10.76 -6.55
CA LEU A 225 -1.05 -10.50 -7.78
C LEU A 225 -0.79 -11.79 -8.57
N ASN A 226 -0.75 -12.94 -7.92
CA ASN A 226 -0.52 -14.22 -8.58
C ASN A 226 -1.79 -14.81 -9.18
N ASP A 227 -2.95 -14.53 -8.56
CA ASP A 227 -4.25 -15.08 -8.98
C ASP A 227 -4.91 -14.34 -10.18
N VAL A 228 -4.28 -13.24 -10.68
CA VAL A 228 -4.75 -12.45 -11.84
C VAL A 228 -3.89 -12.65 -13.07
#